data_da34e2209b3588c17c01b97213a713b3
#
_entry.id   da34e2209b3588c17c01b97213a713b3
#
_cell.length_a   1.000
_cell.length_b   1.000
_cell.length_c   1.000
_cell.angle_alpha   90.00
_cell.angle_beta   90.00
_cell.angle_gamma   90.00
#
_symmetry.space_group_name_H-M   'P 1'
#
loop_
_entity.id
_entity.type
_entity.pdbx_description
1 polymer ?
#
loop_
_entity_poly.entity_id
_entity_poly.type
_entity_poly.pdbx_seq_one_letter_code
_entity_poly.pdbx_strand_id
1 'polypeptide(L)'
;MKISITCDDKYEAQKLASLIFIKEGKETYITGILNIIKNELVISLKDKSAHSILLKDEEDVENFADFIQSILDNEHTLKSTRIIEHVVEIAKE
;
A
#
# COMPACT_ATOMS: atom_id res chain seq x y z
N MET A 1 -3.88 -9.53 -11.80
CA MET A 1 -3.39 -8.16 -12.06
C MET A 1 -2.28 -7.81 -11.10
N LYS A 2 -1.26 -7.13 -11.58
CA LYS A 2 -0.15 -6.64 -10.78
C LYS A 2 -0.04 -5.13 -10.88
N ILE A 3 0.35 -4.50 -9.79
CA ILE A 3 0.78 -3.10 -9.83
C ILE A 3 2.14 -2.99 -9.16
N SER A 4 2.89 -1.95 -9.53
CA SER A 4 4.20 -1.67 -8.93
C SER A 4 4.16 -0.29 -8.34
N ILE A 5 4.50 -0.19 -7.06
CA ILE A 5 4.54 1.08 -6.34
C ILE A 5 6.00 1.38 -6.00
N THR A 6 6.49 2.49 -6.50
CA THR A 6 7.85 2.91 -6.23
C THR A 6 7.86 3.81 -4.99
N CYS A 7 8.61 3.40 -3.98
CA CYS A 7 8.73 4.15 -2.74
C CYS A 7 9.96 5.08 -2.79
N ASP A 8 10.04 5.99 -1.83
CA ASP A 8 11.13 6.95 -1.77
C ASP A 8 12.48 6.24 -1.56
N ASP A 9 12.49 5.23 -0.68
CA ASP A 9 13.66 4.38 -0.46
C ASP A 9 13.22 2.97 -0.07
N LYS A 10 14.20 2.09 0.19
CA LYS A 10 13.87 0.70 0.52
C LYS A 10 13.25 0.52 1.90
N TYR A 11 13.50 1.44 2.84
CA TYR A 11 12.85 1.41 4.15
C TYR A 11 11.35 1.68 4.02
N GLU A 12 10.99 2.63 3.19
CA GLU A 12 9.59 2.92 2.91
C GLU A 12 8.93 1.74 2.19
N ALA A 13 9.65 1.08 1.29
CA ALA A 13 9.14 -0.12 0.61
C ALA A 13 8.88 -1.26 1.60
N GLN A 14 9.80 -1.50 2.53
CA GLN A 14 9.64 -2.52 3.56
C GLN A 14 8.46 -2.20 4.49
N LYS A 15 8.33 -0.94 4.88
CA LYS A 15 7.22 -0.48 5.71
C LYS A 15 5.89 -0.73 4.99
N LEU A 16 5.79 -0.32 3.74
CA LEU A 16 4.59 -0.51 2.93
C LEU A 16 4.22 -1.99 2.82
N ALA A 17 5.18 -2.82 2.47
CA ALA A 17 4.93 -4.26 2.32
C ALA A 17 4.46 -4.89 3.63
N SER A 18 5.00 -4.48 4.77
CA SER A 18 4.59 -5.02 6.07
C SER A 18 3.18 -4.61 6.47
N LEU A 19 2.67 -3.51 5.95
CA LEU A 19 1.34 -2.99 6.28
C LEU A 19 0.24 -3.51 5.36
N ILE A 20 0.60 -4.00 4.18
CA ILE A 20 -0.39 -4.45 3.19
C ILE A 20 -1.02 -5.77 3.58
N PHE A 21 -0.22 -6.75 4.00
CA PHE A 21 -0.75 -8.08 4.28
C PHE A 21 -0.96 -8.37 5.74
N ILE A 22 -2.10 -8.94 6.06
CA ILE A 22 -2.28 -9.70 7.28
C ILE A 22 -1.77 -11.10 6.98
N LYS A 23 -1.03 -11.67 7.93
CA LYS A 23 -0.44 -13.00 7.82
C LYS A 23 -1.45 -14.00 7.26
N GLU A 24 -1.04 -14.72 6.22
CA GLU A 24 -1.84 -15.75 5.56
C GLU A 24 -3.15 -15.26 4.96
N GLY A 25 -3.47 -14.00 5.16
CA GLY A 25 -4.73 -13.44 4.72
C GLY A 25 -4.66 -12.84 3.35
N LYS A 26 -5.80 -12.75 2.74
CA LYS A 26 -6.01 -11.95 1.54
C LYS A 26 -6.53 -10.58 1.94
N GLU A 27 -6.50 -10.28 3.22
CA GLU A 27 -6.93 -9.01 3.79
C GLU A 27 -5.74 -8.11 4.03
N THR A 28 -5.98 -6.81 4.02
CA THR A 28 -4.96 -5.82 4.35
C THR A 28 -5.13 -5.31 5.77
N TYR A 29 -4.01 -4.89 6.39
CA TYR A 29 -4.07 -4.15 7.65
C TYR A 29 -4.65 -2.75 7.46
N ILE A 30 -4.60 -2.22 6.25
CA ILE A 30 -5.03 -0.85 5.96
C ILE A 30 -6.55 -0.78 5.97
N THR A 31 -7.10 0.18 6.72
CA THR A 31 -8.54 0.39 6.80
C THR A 31 -9.00 1.63 6.05
N GLY A 32 -8.09 2.50 5.70
CA GLY A 32 -8.46 3.69 4.94
C GLY A 32 -7.29 4.62 4.70
N ILE A 33 -7.56 5.64 3.92
CA ILE A 33 -6.60 6.70 3.61
C ILE A 33 -7.03 7.93 4.39
N LEU A 34 -6.15 8.43 5.25
CA LEU A 34 -6.45 9.59 6.08
C LEU A 34 -6.09 10.91 5.40
N ASN A 35 -4.99 10.94 4.69
CA ASN A 35 -4.52 12.15 4.04
C ASN A 35 -3.51 11.85 2.94
N ILE A 36 -3.40 12.77 2.01
CA ILE A 36 -2.40 12.73 0.95
C ILE A 36 -1.77 14.13 0.89
N ILE A 37 -0.46 14.19 1.09
CA ILE A 37 0.30 15.43 1.04
C ILE A 37 1.48 15.19 0.08
N LYS A 38 1.34 15.68 -1.17
CA LYS A 38 2.34 15.47 -2.22
C LYS A 38 2.61 13.98 -2.42
N ASN A 39 3.83 13.52 -2.11
CA ASN A 39 4.21 12.12 -2.26
C ASN A 39 4.12 11.33 -0.94
N GLU A 40 3.53 11.91 0.09
CA GLU A 40 3.29 11.24 1.36
C GLU A 40 1.84 10.79 1.46
N LEU A 41 1.65 9.50 1.74
CA LEU A 41 0.34 8.92 1.96
C LEU A 41 0.20 8.54 3.42
N VAL A 42 -0.82 9.06 4.09
CA VAL A 42 -1.12 8.72 5.49
C VAL A 42 -2.29 7.75 5.50
N ILE A 43 -2.06 6.58 6.08
CA ILE A 43 -3.04 5.51 6.13
C ILE A 43 -3.44 5.17 7.56
N SER A 44 -4.65 4.68 7.73
CA SER A 44 -5.12 4.13 9.00
C SER A 44 -5.07 2.61 8.96
N LEU A 45 -4.78 2.02 10.11
CA LEU A 45 -4.69 0.58 10.26
C LEU A 45 -5.80 0.04 11.18
N LYS A 46 -5.95 -1.27 11.21
CA LYS A 46 -6.99 -1.95 12.02
C LYS A 46 -6.86 -1.69 13.51
N ASP A 47 -5.65 -1.41 14.00
CA ASP A 47 -5.41 -1.07 15.41
C ASP A 47 -5.66 0.42 15.72
N LYS A 48 -6.20 1.16 14.75
CA LYS A 48 -6.49 2.59 14.83
C LYS A 48 -5.25 3.48 14.82
N SER A 49 -4.07 2.92 14.56
CA SER A 49 -2.86 3.72 14.37
C SER A 49 -2.84 4.34 12.98
N ALA A 50 -2.07 5.41 12.84
CA ALA A 50 -1.84 6.07 11.56
C ALA A 50 -0.37 5.94 11.18
N HIS A 51 -0.10 5.70 9.90
CA HIS A 51 1.26 5.56 9.40
C HIS A 51 1.43 6.32 8.10
N SER A 52 2.58 6.94 7.94
CA SER A 52 2.95 7.65 6.72
C SER A 52 3.84 6.78 5.86
N ILE A 53 3.57 6.78 4.56
CA ILE A 53 4.43 6.11 3.57
C ILE A 53 4.86 7.16 2.56
N LEU A 54 6.16 7.28 2.33
CA LEU A 54 6.71 8.17 1.32
C LEU A 54 6.91 7.39 0.03
N LEU A 55 6.21 7.81 -1.01
CA LEU A 55 6.35 7.21 -2.33
C LEU A 55 7.25 8.10 -3.18
N LYS A 56 7.62 7.62 -4.36
CA LYS A 56 8.52 8.34 -5.22
C LYS A 56 7.95 9.68 -5.69
N ASP A 57 6.67 9.67 -6.10
CA ASP A 57 6.01 10.87 -6.62
C ASP A 57 4.50 10.80 -6.42
N GLU A 58 3.80 11.84 -6.86
CA GLU A 58 2.36 11.95 -6.70
C GLU A 58 1.59 10.92 -7.53
N GLU A 59 2.13 10.53 -8.68
CA GLU A 59 1.49 9.51 -9.52
C GLU A 59 1.44 8.16 -8.81
N ASP A 60 2.52 7.77 -8.15
CA ASP A 60 2.54 6.54 -7.36
C ASP A 60 1.56 6.61 -6.19
N VAL A 61 1.40 7.78 -5.58
CA VAL A 61 0.41 7.97 -4.51
C VAL A 61 -1.00 7.73 -5.03
N GLU A 62 -1.33 8.31 -6.17
CA GLU A 62 -2.66 8.13 -6.77
C GLU A 62 -2.91 6.68 -7.13
N ASN A 63 -1.95 6.02 -7.76
CA ASN A 63 -2.06 4.63 -8.15
C ASN A 63 -2.27 3.72 -6.93
N PHE A 64 -1.52 3.97 -5.87
CA PHE A 64 -1.66 3.17 -4.66
C PHE A 64 -2.99 3.45 -3.96
N ALA A 65 -3.41 4.71 -3.90
CA ALA A 65 -4.69 5.07 -3.29
C ALA A 65 -5.86 4.37 -4.02
N ASP A 66 -5.86 4.38 -5.33
CA ASP A 66 -6.89 3.70 -6.13
C ASP A 66 -6.86 2.20 -5.89
N PHE A 67 -5.67 1.62 -5.81
CA PHE A 67 -5.49 0.20 -5.55
C PHE A 67 -6.06 -0.18 -4.18
N ILE A 68 -5.71 0.56 -3.13
CA ILE A 68 -6.21 0.29 -1.78
C ILE A 68 -7.72 0.45 -1.71
N GLN A 69 -8.26 1.47 -2.37
CA GLN A 69 -9.71 1.67 -2.38
C GLN A 69 -10.43 0.47 -3.00
N SER A 70 -9.88 -0.10 -4.08
CA SER A 70 -10.47 -1.28 -4.71
C SER A 70 -10.48 -2.50 -3.79
N ILE A 71 -9.44 -2.64 -2.94
CA ILE A 71 -9.40 -3.71 -1.95
C ILE A 71 -10.43 -3.47 -0.85
N LEU A 72 -10.51 -2.24 -0.35
CA LEU A 72 -11.45 -1.88 0.71
C LEU A 72 -12.92 -2.02 0.28
N ASP A 73 -13.18 -1.80 -0.99
CA ASP A 73 -14.52 -1.96 -1.56
C ASP A 73 -14.86 -3.41 -1.91
N ASN A 74 -13.97 -4.35 -1.56
CA ASN A 74 -14.12 -5.78 -1.82
C ASN A 74 -14.19 -6.15 -3.31
N GLU A 75 -13.69 -5.29 -4.18
CA GLU A 75 -13.65 -5.57 -5.61
C GLU A 75 -12.57 -6.60 -5.96
N HIS A 76 -11.49 -6.61 -5.18
CA HIS A 76 -10.35 -7.48 -5.42
C HIS A 76 -9.79 -8.01 -4.12
N THR A 77 -9.12 -9.15 -4.18
CA THR A 77 -8.38 -9.70 -3.05
C THR A 77 -6.89 -9.66 -3.34
N LEU A 78 -6.11 -9.47 -2.28
CA LEU A 78 -4.67 -9.48 -2.36
C LEU A 78 -4.18 -10.91 -2.58
N LYS A 79 -3.18 -11.08 -3.42
CA LYS A 79 -2.61 -12.38 -3.74
C LYS A 79 -1.19 -12.51 -3.23
N SER A 80 -0.34 -11.53 -3.49
CA SER A 80 1.05 -11.56 -3.05
C SER A 80 1.66 -10.18 -3.06
N THR A 81 2.74 -10.02 -2.28
CA THR A 81 3.61 -8.84 -2.38
C THR A 81 5.04 -9.30 -2.58
N ARG A 82 5.82 -8.47 -3.24
CA ARG A 82 7.22 -8.72 -3.47
C ARG A 82 7.95 -7.38 -3.45
N ILE A 83 9.11 -7.35 -2.82
CA ILE A 83 9.94 -6.15 -2.75
C ILE A 83 11.16 -6.35 -3.63
N ILE A 84 11.40 -5.39 -4.53
CA ILE A 84 12.61 -5.33 -5.34
C ILE A 84 13.19 -3.95 -5.11
N GLU A 85 14.26 -3.86 -4.32
CA GLU A 85 14.89 -2.59 -3.92
C GLU A 85 13.86 -1.67 -3.24
N HIS A 86 13.44 -0.58 -3.89
CA HIS A 86 12.45 0.36 -3.35
C HIS A 86 11.11 0.28 -4.08
N VAL A 87 10.89 -0.80 -4.81
CA VAL A 87 9.63 -1.05 -5.53
C VAL A 87 8.87 -2.17 -4.85
N VAL A 88 7.61 -1.95 -4.56
CA VAL A 88 6.72 -2.98 -4.04
C VAL A 88 5.79 -3.42 -5.17
N GLU A 89 5.90 -4.68 -5.57
CA GLU A 89 4.99 -5.29 -6.53
C GLU A 89 3.87 -5.98 -5.77
N ILE A 90 2.64 -5.64 -6.12
CA ILE A 90 1.46 -6.18 -5.45
C ILE A 90 0.59 -6.86 -6.50
N ALA A 91 0.29 -8.12 -6.27
CA ALA A 91 -0.62 -8.86 -7.12
C ALA A 91 -2.00 -8.93 -6.46
N LYS A 92 -3.05 -8.75 -7.25
CA LYS A 92 -4.43 -8.88 -6.82
C LYS A 92 -5.23 -9.69 -7.83
N GLU A 93 -6.27 -10.32 -7.36
CA GLU A 93 -7.21 -11.01 -8.20
C GLU A 93 -8.24 -10.07 -8.80
#